data_d8911c07844c55f29e75ad84c53409cd
#
_entry.id   d8911c07844c55f29e75ad84c53409cd
#
_cell.length_a   1.000
_cell.length_b   1.000
_cell.length_c   1.000
_cell.angle_alpha   90.00
_cell.angle_beta   90.00
_cell.angle_gamma   90.00
#
_symmetry.space_group_name_H-M   'P 1'
#
loop_
_entity.id
_entity.type
_entity.pdbx_description
1 polymer ?
#
loop_
_entity_poly.entity_id
_entity_poly.type
_entity_poly.pdbx_seq_one_letter_code
_entity_poly.pdbx_strand_id
1 'polypeptide(L)'
;LVYLRFLIDHGNFADELGTVNDLDAILVTHQHPDHLDPDRIVDLVRANPDARVLCDPMSVAVLSRLGVEGQAHTGQTAFGELTVTPVGAMHALIHDEIPRITNVGVLLSAPGEPRFFHPGDALDAEPGPVEVLAFPLNAPWQRSREMTDFLRRHDAPHAIPIHECLLQRRGRDLYLGQADRLGGSDRVI
;
A
#
# COMPACT_ATOMS: atom_id res chain seq x y z
N LEU A 1 -12.92 23.21 -4.51
CA LEU A 1 -12.52 21.90 -4.02
C LEU A 1 -11.47 21.36 -4.99
N VAL A 2 -10.26 21.09 -4.51
CA VAL A 2 -9.22 20.40 -5.27
C VAL A 2 -9.31 18.93 -4.87
N TYR A 3 -9.59 18.06 -5.83
CA TYR A 3 -9.56 16.62 -5.63
C TYR A 3 -8.18 16.12 -6.06
N LEU A 4 -7.44 15.45 -5.16
CA LEU A 4 -6.19 14.77 -5.46
C LEU A 4 -6.48 13.29 -5.70
N ARG A 5 -5.82 12.71 -6.70
CA ARG A 5 -5.98 11.31 -7.11
C ARG A 5 -4.64 10.60 -6.98
N PHE A 6 -4.58 9.65 -6.07
CA PHE A 6 -3.40 8.82 -5.85
C PHE A 6 -3.70 7.37 -6.20
N LEU A 7 -2.77 6.71 -6.85
CA LEU A 7 -2.77 5.27 -7.04
C LEU A 7 -1.66 4.67 -6.17
N ILE A 8 -2.02 3.75 -5.31
CA ILE A 8 -1.07 3.05 -4.44
C ILE A 8 -0.98 1.60 -4.91
N ASP A 9 0.23 1.14 -5.22
CA ASP A 9 0.53 -0.24 -5.59
C ASP A 9 -0.32 -0.77 -6.77
N HIS A 10 0.10 -0.44 -7.99
CA HIS A 10 -0.55 -0.89 -9.23
C HIS A 10 -0.06 -2.27 -9.68
N GLY A 11 -0.04 -3.24 -8.80
CA GLY A 11 0.53 -4.56 -9.05
C GLY A 11 -0.18 -5.39 -10.13
N ASN A 12 0.47 -6.47 -10.55
CA ASN A 12 0.00 -7.35 -11.62
C ASN A 12 -1.19 -8.24 -11.24
N PHE A 13 -1.60 -8.24 -9.97
CA PHE A 13 -2.83 -8.91 -9.51
C PHE A 13 -4.08 -8.03 -9.60
N ALA A 14 -3.95 -6.78 -10.04
CA ALA A 14 -5.07 -5.87 -10.28
C ALA A 14 -5.57 -5.99 -11.73
N ASP A 15 -6.24 -7.09 -12.07
CA ASP A 15 -6.70 -7.40 -13.43
C ASP A 15 -7.69 -6.37 -14.00
N GLU A 16 -8.48 -5.73 -13.14
CA GLU A 16 -9.52 -4.79 -13.51
C GLU A 16 -9.02 -3.33 -13.58
N LEU A 17 -7.73 -3.11 -13.33
CA LEU A 17 -7.15 -1.77 -13.42
C LEU A 17 -7.02 -1.38 -14.89
N GLY A 18 -8.08 -0.81 -15.44
CA GLY A 18 -8.06 -0.18 -16.76
C GLY A 18 -7.08 1.00 -16.79
N THR A 19 -7.13 1.80 -17.87
CA THR A 19 -6.34 3.03 -17.95
C THR A 19 -6.82 4.01 -16.88
N VAL A 20 -6.01 4.25 -15.85
CA VAL A 20 -6.27 5.28 -14.84
C VAL A 20 -5.57 6.57 -15.30
N ASN A 21 -6.32 7.66 -15.38
CA ASN A 21 -5.84 8.96 -15.83
C ASN A 21 -6.06 10.02 -14.75
N ASP A 22 -5.46 11.19 -14.95
CA ASP A 22 -5.58 12.36 -14.07
C ASP A 22 -5.09 12.07 -12.63
N LEU A 23 -4.00 11.31 -12.51
CA LEU A 23 -3.33 11.08 -11.25
C LEU A 23 -2.40 12.23 -10.89
N ASP A 24 -2.39 12.61 -9.61
CA ASP A 24 -1.41 13.53 -9.02
C ASP A 24 -0.16 12.77 -8.56
N ALA A 25 -0.31 11.51 -8.15
CA ALA A 25 0.82 10.65 -7.79
C ALA A 25 0.53 9.16 -7.99
N ILE A 26 1.61 8.44 -8.26
CA ILE A 26 1.72 6.98 -8.23
C ILE A 26 2.66 6.65 -7.08
N LEU A 27 2.17 5.90 -6.10
CA LEU A 27 2.88 5.55 -4.88
C LEU A 27 3.16 4.05 -4.90
N VAL A 28 4.42 3.66 -4.74
CA VAL A 28 4.86 2.25 -4.75
C VAL A 28 5.51 1.93 -3.41
N THR A 29 4.93 0.98 -2.68
CA THR A 29 5.45 0.60 -1.36
C THR A 29 6.70 -0.25 -1.45
N HIS A 30 6.80 -1.14 -2.46
CA HIS A 30 7.96 -1.99 -2.68
C HIS A 30 7.95 -2.63 -4.09
N GLN A 31 9.06 -3.30 -4.44
CA GLN A 31 9.36 -3.74 -5.82
C GLN A 31 8.74 -5.07 -6.25
N HIS A 32 7.98 -5.79 -5.42
CA HIS A 32 7.36 -7.04 -5.88
C HIS A 32 6.34 -6.77 -6.99
N PRO A 33 6.18 -7.70 -7.96
CA PRO A 33 5.33 -7.46 -9.14
C PRO A 33 3.85 -7.25 -8.82
N ASP A 34 3.37 -7.78 -7.70
CA ASP A 34 2.01 -7.56 -7.21
C ASP A 34 1.78 -6.18 -6.56
N HIS A 35 2.85 -5.35 -6.45
CA HIS A 35 2.82 -3.94 -6.01
C HIS A 35 3.41 -2.99 -7.05
N LEU A 36 4.40 -3.41 -7.81
CA LEU A 36 4.98 -2.68 -8.93
C LEU A 36 4.98 -3.57 -10.17
N ASP A 37 3.96 -3.46 -11.02
CA ASP A 37 3.87 -4.21 -12.27
C ASP A 37 4.84 -3.62 -13.31
N PRO A 38 5.93 -4.32 -13.66
CA PRO A 38 6.91 -3.82 -14.62
C PRO A 38 6.37 -3.70 -16.05
N ASP A 39 5.32 -4.48 -16.38
CA ASP A 39 4.74 -4.48 -17.72
C ASP A 39 3.76 -3.31 -17.92
N ARG A 40 3.17 -2.79 -16.84
CA ARG A 40 2.14 -1.73 -16.91
C ARG A 40 2.63 -0.35 -16.48
N ILE A 41 3.67 -0.25 -15.63
CA ILE A 41 4.10 1.03 -15.06
C ILE A 41 4.46 2.07 -16.13
N VAL A 42 5.11 1.64 -17.22
CA VAL A 42 5.54 2.54 -18.29
C VAL A 42 4.32 3.20 -18.96
N ASP A 43 3.30 2.43 -19.27
CA ASP A 43 2.09 2.94 -19.91
C ASP A 43 1.24 3.76 -18.92
N LEU A 44 1.21 3.38 -17.65
CA LEU A 44 0.56 4.13 -16.58
C LEU A 44 1.17 5.53 -16.42
N VAL A 45 2.50 5.62 -16.35
CA VAL A 45 3.20 6.91 -16.25
C VAL A 45 3.01 7.74 -17.52
N ARG A 46 3.06 7.11 -18.68
CA ARG A 46 2.80 7.79 -19.96
C ARG A 46 1.39 8.37 -20.06
N ALA A 47 0.40 7.67 -19.49
CA ALA A 47 -0.98 8.16 -19.42
C ALA A 47 -1.18 9.26 -18.36
N ASN A 48 -0.22 9.43 -17.45
CA ASN A 48 -0.26 10.40 -16.35
C ASN A 48 1.07 11.20 -16.29
N PRO A 49 1.39 12.01 -17.29
CA PRO A 49 2.71 12.64 -17.44
C PRO A 49 3.04 13.64 -16.32
N ASP A 50 2.03 14.20 -15.65
CA ASP A 50 2.18 15.16 -14.56
C ASP A 50 2.21 14.49 -13.18
N ALA A 51 1.93 13.17 -13.10
CA ALA A 51 1.92 12.44 -11.85
C ALA A 51 3.35 12.25 -11.31
N ARG A 52 3.53 12.51 -10.01
CA ARG A 52 4.79 12.19 -9.34
C ARG A 52 4.84 10.71 -8.98
N VAL A 53 5.94 10.03 -9.30
CA VAL A 53 6.16 8.64 -8.92
C VAL A 53 7.04 8.61 -7.66
N LEU A 54 6.44 8.24 -6.51
CA LEU A 54 7.14 8.05 -5.25
C LEU A 54 7.22 6.56 -4.94
N CYS A 55 8.38 6.07 -4.57
CA CYS A 55 8.58 4.64 -4.33
C CYS A 55 9.57 4.38 -3.18
N ASP A 56 9.60 3.15 -2.69
CA ASP A 56 10.65 2.72 -1.78
C ASP A 56 12.05 2.84 -2.41
N PRO A 57 13.13 2.93 -1.62
CA PRO A 57 14.48 3.14 -2.16
C PRO A 57 14.96 2.09 -3.17
N MET A 58 14.60 0.81 -3.00
CA MET A 58 15.04 -0.24 -3.93
C MET A 58 14.27 -0.22 -5.25
N SER A 59 13.01 0.21 -5.26
CA SER A 59 12.18 0.35 -6.46
C SER A 59 12.69 1.42 -7.42
N VAL A 60 13.44 2.42 -6.95
CA VAL A 60 14.08 3.44 -7.82
C VAL A 60 14.92 2.79 -8.92
N ALA A 61 15.72 1.79 -8.58
CA ALA A 61 16.57 1.08 -9.54
C ALA A 61 15.75 0.23 -10.53
N VAL A 62 14.61 -0.31 -10.09
CA VAL A 62 13.69 -1.06 -10.97
C VAL A 62 13.06 -0.12 -11.98
N LEU A 63 12.48 1.00 -11.52
CA LEU A 63 11.85 2.01 -12.36
C LEU A 63 12.84 2.61 -13.38
N SER A 64 14.05 2.93 -12.93
CA SER A 64 15.11 3.46 -13.82
C SER A 64 15.46 2.52 -14.97
N ARG A 65 15.53 1.19 -14.73
CA ARG A 65 15.75 0.19 -15.80
C ARG A 65 14.61 0.14 -16.81
N LEU A 66 13.39 0.51 -16.40
CA LEU A 66 12.21 0.58 -17.26
C LEU A 66 12.07 1.96 -17.95
N GLY A 67 13.00 2.88 -17.71
CA GLY A 67 12.95 4.24 -18.25
C GLY A 67 11.93 5.15 -17.57
N VAL A 68 11.50 4.79 -16.35
CA VAL A 68 10.59 5.57 -15.52
C VAL A 68 11.38 6.33 -14.46
N GLU A 69 11.13 7.63 -14.33
CA GLU A 69 11.69 8.45 -13.25
C GLU A 69 10.87 8.24 -11.97
N GLY A 70 11.47 7.59 -10.96
CA GLY A 70 10.89 7.39 -9.64
C GLY A 70 11.72 8.12 -8.57
N GLN A 71 11.04 8.77 -7.64
CA GLN A 71 11.65 9.45 -6.49
C GLN A 71 11.58 8.55 -5.25
N ALA A 72 12.72 8.32 -4.57
CA ALA A 72 12.71 7.60 -3.30
C ALA A 72 11.90 8.36 -2.24
N HIS A 73 10.89 7.70 -1.68
CA HIS A 73 10.03 8.23 -0.63
C HIS A 73 10.68 8.05 0.74
N THR A 74 11.63 8.95 1.06
CA THR A 74 12.41 8.93 2.31
C THR A 74 12.09 10.08 3.26
N GLY A 75 11.17 10.96 2.87
CA GLY A 75 10.72 12.11 3.64
C GLY A 75 9.32 12.54 3.22
N GLN A 76 8.73 13.43 3.97
CA GLN A 76 7.39 13.96 3.68
C GLN A 76 7.36 14.69 2.33
N THR A 77 6.29 14.44 1.58
CA THR A 77 6.03 15.07 0.29
C THR A 77 4.65 15.75 0.33
N ALA A 78 4.60 17.04 0.00
CA ALA A 78 3.35 17.79 -0.02
C ALA A 78 2.72 17.84 -1.42
N PHE A 79 1.39 17.73 -1.44
CA PHE A 79 0.50 17.93 -2.59
C PHE A 79 -0.61 18.92 -2.15
N GLY A 80 -0.32 20.23 -2.24
CA GLY A 80 -1.17 21.25 -1.62
C GLY A 80 -1.21 21.09 -0.10
N GLU A 81 -2.38 20.91 0.48
CA GLU A 81 -2.57 20.70 1.91
C GLU A 81 -2.40 19.23 2.34
N LEU A 82 -2.42 18.29 1.38
CA LEU A 82 -2.20 16.88 1.66
C LEU A 82 -0.71 16.57 1.75
N THR A 83 -0.34 15.83 2.78
CA THR A 83 1.02 15.34 3.02
C THR A 83 1.06 13.82 2.89
N VAL A 84 1.99 13.33 2.08
CA VAL A 84 2.36 11.91 1.96
C VAL A 84 3.60 11.69 2.83
N THR A 85 3.47 10.84 3.85
CA THR A 85 4.56 10.55 4.80
C THR A 85 4.98 9.08 4.68
N PRO A 86 6.29 8.78 4.51
CA PRO A 86 6.79 7.41 4.51
C PRO A 86 6.76 6.83 5.93
N VAL A 87 6.33 5.56 6.07
CA VAL A 87 6.29 4.85 7.35
C VAL A 87 6.82 3.43 7.18
N GLY A 88 7.72 3.02 8.06
CA GLY A 88 8.39 1.72 7.95
C GLY A 88 9.60 1.76 7.02
N ALA A 89 10.28 0.63 6.84
CA ALA A 89 11.50 0.55 6.06
C ALA A 89 11.70 -0.78 5.33
N MET A 90 11.19 -1.88 5.87
CA MET A 90 11.49 -3.22 5.38
C MET A 90 10.23 -4.05 5.19
N HIS A 91 10.20 -4.81 4.12
CA HIS A 91 9.19 -5.83 3.86
C HIS A 91 9.14 -6.87 5.00
N ALA A 92 8.01 -7.50 5.23
CA ALA A 92 7.91 -8.66 6.13
C ALA A 92 8.90 -9.77 5.70
N LEU A 93 9.35 -10.58 6.65
CA LEU A 93 10.20 -11.73 6.33
C LEU A 93 9.37 -12.80 5.64
N ILE A 94 9.73 -13.14 4.41
CA ILE A 94 9.07 -14.22 3.65
C ILE A 94 9.70 -15.57 4.00
N HIS A 95 11.03 -15.66 3.86
CA HIS A 95 11.82 -16.87 4.14
C HIS A 95 13.28 -16.48 4.37
N ASP A 96 14.00 -17.24 5.19
CA ASP A 96 15.41 -16.95 5.54
C ASP A 96 16.35 -16.95 4.32
N GLU A 97 16.01 -17.69 3.27
CA GLU A 97 16.78 -17.77 2.02
C GLU A 97 16.37 -16.72 0.99
N ILE A 98 15.30 -15.93 1.24
CA ILE A 98 14.84 -14.86 0.36
C ILE A 98 15.39 -13.53 0.89
N PRO A 99 16.23 -12.80 0.12
CA PRO A 99 16.72 -11.51 0.53
C PRO A 99 15.59 -10.55 0.90
N ARG A 100 15.69 -9.95 2.07
CA ARG A 100 14.70 -8.97 2.51
C ARG A 100 14.88 -7.67 1.72
N ILE A 101 13.78 -7.10 1.25
CA ILE A 101 13.76 -5.85 0.47
C ILE A 101 13.19 -4.70 1.29
N THR A 102 13.35 -3.48 0.80
CA THR A 102 12.68 -2.31 1.40
C THR A 102 11.18 -2.36 1.13
N ASN A 103 10.40 -1.85 2.10
CA ASN A 103 8.98 -1.57 1.99
C ASN A 103 8.69 -0.29 2.76
N VAL A 104 8.10 0.68 2.10
CA VAL A 104 7.76 1.97 2.70
C VAL A 104 6.25 2.16 2.60
N GLY A 105 5.57 2.05 3.75
CA GLY A 105 4.14 2.31 3.83
C GLY A 105 3.82 3.79 3.60
N VAL A 106 2.59 4.06 3.22
CA VAL A 106 2.11 5.38 2.83
C VAL A 106 1.10 5.90 3.84
N LEU A 107 1.43 6.99 4.53
CA LEU A 107 0.51 7.72 5.38
C LEU A 107 0.07 9.00 4.67
N LEU A 108 -1.23 9.12 4.41
CA LEU A 108 -1.86 10.32 3.86
C LEU A 108 -2.51 11.13 4.99
N SER A 109 -2.25 12.43 5.01
CA SER A 109 -2.86 13.33 5.99
C SER A 109 -3.07 14.73 5.43
N ALA A 110 -4.22 15.35 5.77
CA ALA A 110 -4.52 16.75 5.49
C ALA A 110 -5.29 17.36 6.67
N PRO A 111 -5.25 18.69 6.86
CA PRO A 111 -5.97 19.35 7.95
C PRO A 111 -7.48 19.09 7.87
N GLY A 112 -8.06 18.56 8.96
CA GLY A 112 -9.49 18.29 9.06
C GLY A 112 -9.99 17.04 8.32
N GLU A 113 -9.11 16.30 7.66
CA GLU A 113 -9.44 15.08 6.93
C GLU A 113 -8.99 13.83 7.71
N PRO A 114 -9.68 12.67 7.52
CA PRO A 114 -9.24 11.40 8.08
C PRO A 114 -7.83 11.02 7.59
N ARG A 115 -6.97 10.58 8.50
CA ARG A 115 -5.66 10.04 8.15
C ARG A 115 -5.82 8.62 7.63
N PHE A 116 -5.22 8.35 6.49
CA PHE A 116 -5.21 7.03 5.84
C PHE A 116 -3.81 6.43 5.87
N PHE A 117 -3.70 5.16 6.23
CA PHE A 117 -2.44 4.43 6.18
C PHE A 117 -2.53 3.15 5.36
N HIS A 118 -1.58 2.98 4.44
CA HIS A 118 -1.35 1.78 3.65
C HIS A 118 0.02 1.21 4.00
N PRO A 119 0.12 0.02 4.61
CA PRO A 119 1.39 -0.52 5.12
C PRO A 119 2.30 -1.11 4.03
N GLY A 120 1.78 -1.37 2.82
CA GLY A 120 2.40 -2.32 1.91
C GLY A 120 2.43 -3.71 2.55
N ASP A 121 3.54 -4.41 2.41
CA ASP A 121 3.76 -5.77 2.94
C ASP A 121 4.63 -5.75 4.21
N ALA A 122 4.22 -4.91 5.17
CA ALA A 122 4.86 -4.83 6.49
C ALA A 122 3.84 -4.54 7.59
N LEU A 123 3.76 -5.42 8.59
CA LEU A 123 2.85 -5.27 9.73
C LEU A 123 3.53 -4.72 10.99
N ASP A 124 4.80 -4.31 10.90
CA ASP A 124 5.59 -3.72 12.00
C ASP A 124 5.67 -2.18 11.93
N ALA A 125 5.07 -1.56 10.92
CA ALA A 125 5.04 -0.12 10.75
C ALA A 125 4.13 0.58 11.78
N GLU A 126 4.57 1.77 12.25
CA GLU A 126 3.89 2.54 13.28
C GLU A 126 3.54 3.96 12.77
N PRO A 127 2.39 4.13 12.09
CA PRO A 127 1.95 5.44 11.54
C PRO A 127 1.45 6.42 12.61
N GLY A 128 1.30 5.98 13.86
CA GLY A 128 0.54 6.68 14.88
C GLY A 128 -0.98 6.53 14.68
N PRO A 129 -1.81 7.35 15.34
CA PRO A 129 -3.27 7.27 15.17
C PRO A 129 -3.70 7.51 13.71
N VAL A 130 -4.58 6.65 13.20
CA VAL A 130 -5.18 6.77 11.86
C VAL A 130 -6.67 6.45 11.93
N GLU A 131 -7.47 7.09 11.09
CA GLU A 131 -8.90 6.85 11.01
C GLU A 131 -9.25 5.76 9.99
N VAL A 132 -8.42 5.60 8.95
CA VAL A 132 -8.61 4.59 7.91
C VAL A 132 -7.32 3.80 7.74
N LEU A 133 -7.39 2.49 7.96
CA LEU A 133 -6.25 1.56 7.88
C LEU A 133 -6.47 0.56 6.75
N ALA A 134 -5.62 0.59 5.71
CA ALA A 134 -5.51 -0.56 4.82
C ALA A 134 -4.71 -1.66 5.50
N PHE A 135 -5.11 -2.92 5.30
CA PHE A 135 -4.42 -4.05 5.90
C PHE A 135 -4.36 -5.26 4.95
N PRO A 136 -3.21 -5.91 4.80
CA PRO A 136 -3.11 -7.17 4.06
C PRO A 136 -4.00 -8.23 4.69
N LEU A 137 -5.02 -8.68 3.94
CA LEU A 137 -5.95 -9.71 4.41
C LEU A 137 -5.29 -11.08 4.45
N ASN A 138 -4.46 -11.37 3.43
CA ASN A 138 -3.71 -12.61 3.31
C ASN A 138 -2.48 -12.39 2.44
N ALA A 139 -1.35 -12.95 2.86
CA ALA A 139 -0.12 -12.97 2.08
C ALA A 139 0.68 -14.25 2.37
N PRO A 140 1.58 -14.71 1.46
CA PRO A 140 2.40 -15.90 1.69
C PRO A 140 3.32 -15.83 2.91
N TRP A 141 3.67 -14.62 3.35
CA TRP A 141 4.53 -14.35 4.50
C TRP A 141 3.76 -14.15 5.82
N GLN A 142 2.41 -14.07 5.77
CA GLN A 142 1.56 -13.61 6.86
C GLN A 142 0.78 -14.75 7.53
N ARG A 143 0.66 -14.68 8.85
CA ARG A 143 -0.29 -15.49 9.63
C ARG A 143 -1.51 -14.66 10.01
N SER A 144 -2.68 -15.30 10.12
CA SER A 144 -3.92 -14.63 10.59
C SER A 144 -3.75 -13.89 11.92
N ARG A 145 -2.92 -14.43 12.82
CA ARG A 145 -2.60 -13.78 14.09
C ARG A 145 -1.91 -12.43 13.88
N GLU A 146 -0.96 -12.35 12.97
CA GLU A 146 -0.20 -11.12 12.69
C GLU A 146 -1.14 -10.03 12.13
N MET A 147 -2.04 -10.41 11.22
CA MET A 147 -3.08 -9.52 10.70
C MET A 147 -4.02 -9.01 11.80
N THR A 148 -4.52 -9.89 12.65
CA THR A 148 -5.45 -9.50 13.73
C THR A 148 -4.77 -8.69 14.83
N ASP A 149 -3.50 -8.96 15.14
CA ASP A 149 -2.70 -8.18 16.09
C ASP A 149 -2.40 -6.77 15.52
N PHE A 150 -2.14 -6.67 14.19
CA PHE A 150 -1.98 -5.39 13.50
C PHE A 150 -3.24 -4.53 13.59
N LEU A 151 -4.42 -5.11 13.28
CA LEU A 151 -5.70 -4.41 13.40
C LEU A 151 -5.96 -3.91 14.82
N ARG A 152 -5.69 -4.73 15.84
CA ARG A 152 -5.86 -4.35 17.26
C ARG A 152 -4.91 -3.25 17.70
N ARG A 153 -3.66 -3.32 17.24
CA ARG A 153 -2.63 -2.35 17.63
C ARG A 153 -2.94 -0.94 17.12
N HIS A 154 -3.44 -0.82 15.91
CA HIS A 154 -3.75 0.48 15.32
C HIS A 154 -5.14 1.00 15.69
N ASP A 155 -6.06 0.12 16.04
CA ASP A 155 -7.40 0.45 16.55
C ASP A 155 -8.15 1.49 15.68
N ALA A 156 -7.95 1.47 14.37
CA ALA A 156 -8.56 2.42 13.44
C ALA A 156 -10.08 2.23 13.36
N PRO A 157 -10.88 3.31 13.32
CA PRO A 157 -12.33 3.22 13.15
C PRO A 157 -12.78 2.47 11.88
N HIS A 158 -11.98 2.58 10.80
CA HIS A 158 -12.26 1.94 9.53
C HIS A 158 -11.05 1.14 9.06
N ALA A 159 -11.29 -0.11 8.61
CA ALA A 159 -10.24 -0.97 8.10
C ALA A 159 -10.64 -1.51 6.72
N ILE A 160 -9.75 -1.33 5.74
CA ILE A 160 -9.95 -1.72 4.34
C ILE A 160 -9.05 -2.93 4.05
N PRO A 161 -9.62 -4.11 3.75
CA PRO A 161 -8.82 -5.26 3.36
C PRO A 161 -8.20 -5.03 1.98
N ILE A 162 -6.91 -5.36 1.87
CA ILE A 162 -6.12 -5.36 0.64
C ILE A 162 -5.40 -6.70 0.50
N HIS A 163 -4.66 -6.92 -0.58
CA HIS A 163 -3.81 -8.10 -0.79
C HIS A 163 -4.58 -9.43 -0.76
N GLU A 164 -5.78 -9.46 -1.36
CA GLU A 164 -6.68 -10.60 -1.28
C GLU A 164 -6.84 -11.39 -2.59
N CYS A 165 -6.16 -10.95 -3.65
CA CYS A 165 -6.35 -11.50 -5.01
C CYS A 165 -6.05 -13.00 -5.12
N LEU A 166 -5.16 -13.54 -4.30
CA LEU A 166 -4.85 -14.98 -4.26
C LEU A 166 -5.93 -15.82 -3.60
N LEU A 167 -6.93 -15.21 -2.98
CA LEU A 167 -7.97 -15.91 -2.27
C LEU A 167 -9.18 -16.19 -3.17
N GLN A 168 -9.63 -17.44 -3.15
CA GLN A 168 -10.98 -17.75 -3.60
C GLN A 168 -11.99 -17.19 -2.59
N ARG A 169 -13.23 -16.95 -3.03
CA ARG A 169 -14.31 -16.41 -2.20
C ARG A 169 -14.39 -17.02 -0.79
N ARG A 170 -14.34 -18.35 -0.67
CA ARG A 170 -14.41 -19.03 0.63
C ARG A 170 -13.23 -18.69 1.54
N GLY A 171 -12.03 -18.54 0.97
CA GLY A 171 -10.85 -18.12 1.70
C GLY A 171 -10.97 -16.66 2.15
N ARG A 172 -11.42 -15.79 1.26
CA ARG A 172 -11.68 -14.38 1.57
C ARG A 172 -12.69 -14.25 2.71
N ASP A 173 -13.83 -14.93 2.62
CA ASP A 173 -14.87 -14.91 3.67
C ASP A 173 -14.34 -15.41 5.02
N LEU A 174 -13.45 -16.43 5.02
CA LEU A 174 -12.82 -16.94 6.23
C LEU A 174 -11.91 -15.87 6.89
N TYR A 175 -11.02 -15.26 6.09
CA TYR A 175 -10.07 -14.26 6.62
C TYR A 175 -10.79 -12.97 7.05
N LEU A 176 -11.79 -12.50 6.31
CA LEU A 176 -12.62 -11.36 6.72
C LEU A 176 -13.34 -11.65 8.04
N GLY A 177 -13.94 -12.84 8.20
CA GLY A 177 -14.54 -13.23 9.46
C GLY A 177 -13.57 -13.34 10.63
N GLN A 178 -12.28 -13.63 10.37
CA GLN A 178 -11.23 -13.57 11.40
C GLN A 178 -10.84 -12.13 11.71
N ALA A 179 -10.66 -11.28 10.70
CA ALA A 179 -10.36 -9.86 10.86
C ALA A 179 -11.44 -9.16 11.70
N ASP A 180 -12.71 -9.38 11.36
CA ASP A 180 -13.85 -8.82 12.08
C ASP A 180 -13.91 -9.31 13.54
N ARG A 181 -13.93 -10.62 13.75
CA ARG A 181 -14.11 -11.21 15.08
C ARG A 181 -12.90 -11.03 15.99
N LEU A 182 -11.68 -11.04 15.46
CA LEU A 182 -10.44 -11.05 16.25
C LEU A 182 -9.64 -9.75 16.13
N GLY A 183 -9.82 -8.96 15.08
CA GLY A 183 -9.13 -7.68 14.86
C GLY A 183 -9.83 -6.49 15.50
N GLY A 184 -11.09 -6.63 15.87
CA GLY A 184 -11.97 -5.58 16.40
C GLY A 184 -13.23 -5.50 15.56
N SER A 185 -14.37 -5.79 16.17
CA SER A 185 -15.67 -5.87 15.50
C SER A 185 -16.08 -4.52 14.88
N ASP A 186 -16.88 -4.61 13.80
CA ASP A 186 -17.54 -3.50 13.13
C ASP A 186 -16.64 -2.46 12.46
N ARG A 187 -15.38 -2.80 12.15
CA ARG A 187 -14.39 -1.88 11.53
C ARG A 187 -14.04 -2.22 10.09
N VAL A 188 -14.20 -3.47 9.70
CA VAL A 188 -13.86 -3.92 8.33
C VAL A 188 -14.98 -3.49 7.38
N ILE A 189 -14.60 -2.79 6.31
CA ILE A 189 -15.49 -2.24 5.28
C ILE A 189 -15.47 -3.14 4.04
#